data_52e74a6cb6ae821c7f913ce7987834f2
#
_entry.id   52e74a6cb6ae821c7f913ce7987834f2
#
_cell.length_a   1.000
_cell.length_b   1.000
_cell.length_c   1.000
_cell.angle_alpha   90.00
_cell.angle_beta   90.00
_cell.angle_gamma   90.00
#
_symmetry.space_group_name_H-M   'P 1'
#
loop_
_entity.id
_entity.type
_entity.pdbx_description
1 polymer ?
#
loop_
_entity_poly.entity_id
_entity_poly.type
_entity_poly.pdbx_seq_one_letter_code
_entity_poly.pdbx_strand_id
1 'polypeptide(L)'
;MELWKNFDRLVVFDTETTGIEFGWDRIIEIGAVALENGAERGNFNALVRLPAGQMLPTFITELTGITDEQLDREGVDDRAAAEGFCRLLEGAERPLLVAYNAQFDLNFLYYLLKPLGLVSVLRKPRFLDALTVYRDRRDYPHKLCNAIEAYGLTEAENSHRAVDDARATVLLLEAMAAEKDDLMRYIDLFGTHPKYGMGGKKIASVTYCPQPYDRRVPLYELTHTM
;
A
#
# COMPACT_ATOMS: atom_id res chain seq x y z
N MET A 1 3.34 19.84 -1.78
CA MET A 1 2.92 18.67 -2.57
C MET A 1 1.52 18.93 -3.15
N GLU A 2 1.33 18.71 -4.41
CA GLU A 2 0.06 19.00 -5.12
C GLU A 2 -1.09 18.07 -4.67
N LEU A 3 -0.76 16.89 -4.18
CA LEU A 3 -1.76 15.94 -3.66
C LEU A 3 -2.68 16.57 -2.60
N TRP A 4 -2.16 17.43 -1.70
CA TRP A 4 -2.94 18.09 -0.64
C TRP A 4 -3.99 19.07 -1.15
N LYS A 5 -3.86 19.54 -2.39
CA LYS A 5 -4.85 20.42 -3.03
C LYS A 5 -6.01 19.65 -3.64
N ASN A 6 -5.77 18.39 -4.00
CA ASN A 6 -6.71 17.58 -4.77
C ASN A 6 -7.44 16.55 -3.91
N PHE A 7 -6.82 16.11 -2.81
CA PHE A 7 -7.38 15.12 -1.89
C PHE A 7 -7.51 15.72 -0.49
N ASP A 8 -8.66 15.52 0.14
CA ASP A 8 -8.90 15.97 1.51
C ASP A 8 -8.33 15.02 2.55
N ARG A 9 -8.12 13.74 2.18
CA ARG A 9 -7.48 12.74 3.03
C ARG A 9 -6.62 11.80 2.21
N LEU A 10 -5.38 11.58 2.65
CA LEU A 10 -4.53 10.49 2.20
C LEU A 10 -4.51 9.42 3.28
N VAL A 11 -4.77 8.17 2.90
CA VAL A 11 -4.57 7.00 3.76
C VAL A 11 -3.44 6.19 3.15
N VAL A 12 -2.28 6.24 3.78
CA VAL A 12 -1.11 5.45 3.41
C VAL A 12 -1.12 4.20 4.25
N PHE A 13 -1.04 3.03 3.63
CA PHE A 13 -1.19 1.76 4.33
C PHE A 13 -0.26 0.69 3.77
N ASP A 14 -0.03 -0.31 4.59
CA ASP A 14 0.75 -1.50 4.29
C ASP A 14 0.12 -2.71 4.96
N THR A 15 0.41 -3.91 4.46
CA THR A 15 -0.12 -5.16 5.00
C THR A 15 0.96 -6.22 5.13
N GLU A 16 1.08 -6.84 6.30
CA GLU A 16 1.83 -8.08 6.45
C GLU A 16 0.89 -9.28 6.24
N THR A 17 1.41 -10.31 5.59
CA THR A 17 0.60 -11.44 5.14
C THR A 17 1.28 -12.79 5.40
N THR A 18 0.51 -13.87 5.39
CA THR A 18 1.08 -15.24 5.52
C THR A 18 1.84 -15.71 4.29
N GLY A 19 1.74 -14.98 3.16
CA GLY A 19 2.37 -15.31 1.89
C GLY A 19 1.90 -14.37 0.79
N ILE A 20 1.97 -14.81 -0.46
CA ILE A 20 1.74 -13.95 -1.64
C ILE A 20 0.52 -14.37 -2.51
N GLU A 21 -0.18 -15.45 -2.13
CA GLU A 21 -1.25 -16.02 -2.93
C GLU A 21 -2.61 -15.43 -2.55
N PHE A 22 -3.12 -14.52 -3.36
CA PHE A 22 -4.39 -13.84 -3.14
C PHE A 22 -5.57 -14.81 -3.00
N GLY A 23 -6.31 -14.68 -1.91
CA GLY A 23 -7.48 -15.50 -1.59
C GLY A 23 -7.16 -16.81 -0.86
N TRP A 24 -5.88 -17.18 -0.71
CA TRP A 24 -5.39 -18.28 0.10
C TRP A 24 -4.63 -17.79 1.32
N ASP A 25 -3.64 -16.94 1.08
CA ASP A 25 -2.93 -16.27 2.14
C ASP A 25 -3.79 -15.17 2.78
N ARG A 26 -3.43 -14.80 4.00
CA ARG A 26 -4.23 -13.91 4.83
C ARG A 26 -3.41 -12.74 5.33
N ILE A 27 -4.07 -11.63 5.54
CA ILE A 27 -3.49 -10.51 6.28
C ILE A 27 -3.29 -10.93 7.74
N ILE A 28 -2.13 -10.62 8.30
CA ILE A 28 -1.77 -10.81 9.71
C ILE A 28 -1.51 -9.49 10.44
N GLU A 29 -1.22 -8.41 9.70
CA GLU A 29 -1.16 -7.05 10.22
C GLU A 29 -1.65 -6.06 9.16
N ILE A 30 -2.39 -5.03 9.59
CA ILE A 30 -2.71 -3.85 8.78
C ILE A 30 -2.18 -2.64 9.51
N GLY A 31 -1.28 -1.90 8.88
CA GLY A 31 -0.81 -0.61 9.33
C GLY A 31 -1.26 0.49 8.38
N ALA A 32 -1.80 1.57 8.92
CA ALA A 32 -2.21 2.71 8.10
C ALA A 32 -2.08 4.03 8.85
N VAL A 33 -1.78 5.10 8.12
CA VAL A 33 -1.79 6.47 8.62
C VAL A 33 -2.70 7.32 7.74
N ALA A 34 -3.55 8.12 8.36
CA ALA A 34 -4.42 9.08 7.68
C ALA A 34 -3.87 10.49 7.85
N LEU A 35 -3.68 11.18 6.73
CA LEU A 35 -3.13 12.53 6.69
C LEU A 35 -4.13 13.49 6.06
N GLU A 36 -4.24 14.69 6.64
CA GLU A 36 -4.99 15.83 6.10
C GLU A 36 -4.07 17.04 6.05
N ASN A 37 -3.95 17.65 4.88
CA ASN A 37 -3.05 18.77 4.65
C ASN A 37 -1.60 18.53 5.12
N GLY A 38 -1.08 17.30 4.94
CA GLY A 38 0.27 16.92 5.33
C GLY A 38 0.46 16.57 6.82
N ALA A 39 -0.57 16.67 7.64
CA ALA A 39 -0.49 16.31 9.05
C ALA A 39 -1.19 14.98 9.34
N GLU A 40 -0.54 14.09 10.08
CA GLU A 40 -1.18 12.87 10.58
C GLU A 40 -2.36 13.26 11.50
N ARG A 41 -3.55 12.75 11.18
CA ARG A 41 -4.80 12.96 11.92
C ARG A 41 -5.31 11.71 12.59
N GLY A 42 -4.82 10.57 12.16
CA GLY A 42 -5.15 9.29 12.74
C GLY A 42 -4.27 8.20 12.18
N ASN A 43 -4.22 7.11 12.90
CA ASN A 43 -3.57 5.89 12.43
C ASN A 43 -4.39 4.68 12.85
N PHE A 44 -4.08 3.58 12.23
CA PHE A 44 -4.63 2.28 12.55
C PHE A 44 -3.49 1.26 12.46
N ASN A 45 -3.35 0.46 13.49
CA ASN A 45 -2.45 -0.69 13.48
C ASN A 45 -3.14 -1.84 14.19
N ALA A 46 -3.30 -2.97 13.52
CA ALA A 46 -3.94 -4.13 14.09
C ALA A 46 -3.31 -5.42 13.57
N LEU A 47 -2.94 -6.29 14.51
CA LEU A 47 -2.71 -7.70 14.22
C LEU A 47 -4.04 -8.38 13.93
N VAL A 48 -4.06 -9.30 12.97
CA VAL A 48 -5.25 -10.06 12.58
C VAL A 48 -5.05 -11.52 12.94
N ARG A 49 -5.96 -12.05 13.75
CA ARG A 49 -5.88 -13.44 14.23
C ARG A 49 -6.10 -14.41 13.07
N LEU A 50 -5.28 -15.44 13.04
CA LEU A 50 -5.47 -16.54 12.10
C LEU A 50 -6.65 -17.45 12.53
N PRO A 51 -7.32 -18.12 11.59
CA PRO A 51 -8.31 -19.15 11.91
C PRO A 51 -7.71 -20.26 12.73
N ALA A 52 -8.52 -20.86 13.59
CA ALA A 52 -8.09 -21.96 14.45
C ALA A 52 -7.42 -23.09 13.64
N GLY A 53 -6.24 -23.50 14.08
CA GLY A 53 -5.44 -24.56 13.44
C GLY A 53 -4.57 -24.07 12.27
N GLN A 54 -4.59 -22.80 11.90
CA GLN A 54 -3.59 -22.21 11.03
C GLN A 54 -2.44 -21.63 11.84
N MET A 55 -1.23 -21.78 11.33
CA MET A 55 -0.01 -21.24 11.93
C MET A 55 0.75 -20.42 10.90
N LEU A 56 1.54 -19.47 11.39
CA LEU A 56 2.42 -18.68 10.55
C LEU A 56 3.51 -19.56 9.93
N PRO A 57 3.79 -19.40 8.64
CA PRO A 57 5.02 -19.93 8.05
C PRO A 57 6.24 -19.34 8.78
N THR A 58 7.23 -20.17 9.12
CA THR A 58 8.42 -19.75 9.87
C THR A 58 9.12 -18.54 9.24
N PHE A 59 9.20 -18.52 7.89
CA PHE A 59 9.85 -17.41 7.18
C PHE A 59 9.11 -16.06 7.33
N ILE A 60 7.78 -16.09 7.58
CA ILE A 60 7.00 -14.87 7.87
C ILE A 60 7.34 -14.34 9.25
N THR A 61 7.43 -15.23 10.25
CA THR A 61 7.88 -14.85 11.60
C THR A 61 9.30 -14.27 11.56
N GLU A 62 10.20 -14.88 10.79
CA GLU A 62 11.57 -14.38 10.62
C GLU A 62 11.61 -13.01 9.93
N LEU A 63 10.70 -12.76 8.97
CA LEU A 63 10.62 -11.51 8.23
C LEU A 63 10.00 -10.37 9.05
N THR A 64 8.86 -10.63 9.70
CA THR A 64 8.02 -9.60 10.33
C THR A 64 8.21 -9.49 11.84
N GLY A 65 8.80 -10.52 12.46
CA GLY A 65 8.86 -10.67 13.92
C GLY A 65 7.51 -11.00 14.58
N ILE A 66 6.43 -11.14 13.79
CA ILE A 66 5.11 -11.51 14.32
C ILE A 66 5.09 -13.01 14.62
N THR A 67 4.56 -13.39 15.77
CA THR A 67 4.46 -14.79 16.20
C THR A 67 2.99 -15.23 16.33
N ASP A 68 2.77 -16.55 16.29
CA ASP A 68 1.44 -17.13 16.53
C ASP A 68 0.88 -16.72 17.90
N GLU A 69 1.73 -16.69 18.95
CA GLU A 69 1.33 -16.27 20.29
C GLU A 69 0.88 -14.81 20.34
N GLN A 70 1.51 -13.92 19.54
CA GLN A 70 1.08 -12.53 19.43
C GLN A 70 -0.27 -12.42 18.71
N LEU A 71 -0.46 -13.16 17.61
CA LEU A 71 -1.73 -13.17 16.87
C LEU A 71 -2.87 -13.71 17.75
N ASP A 72 -2.63 -14.73 18.55
CA ASP A 72 -3.63 -15.30 19.45
C ASP A 72 -4.00 -14.35 20.59
N ARG A 73 -3.02 -13.65 21.17
CA ARG A 73 -3.21 -12.78 22.32
C ARG A 73 -3.75 -11.41 21.94
N GLU A 74 -3.22 -10.80 20.87
CA GLU A 74 -3.45 -9.39 20.51
C GLU A 74 -4.24 -9.23 19.21
N GLY A 75 -4.30 -10.28 18.39
CA GLY A 75 -4.97 -10.24 17.10
C GLY A 75 -6.49 -10.04 17.24
N VAL A 76 -7.02 -9.14 16.46
CA VAL A 76 -8.46 -8.94 16.29
C VAL A 76 -9.00 -9.89 15.22
N ASP A 77 -10.31 -10.04 15.14
CA ASP A 77 -10.93 -10.77 14.03
C ASP A 77 -10.96 -9.95 12.74
N ASP A 78 -11.20 -10.64 11.61
CA ASP A 78 -11.24 -10.04 10.27
C ASP A 78 -12.20 -8.84 10.19
N ARG A 79 -13.35 -8.91 10.87
CA ARG A 79 -14.36 -7.85 10.86
C ARG A 79 -13.86 -6.60 11.58
N ALA A 80 -13.30 -6.77 12.77
CA ALA A 80 -12.77 -5.66 13.55
C ALA A 80 -11.60 -4.96 12.82
N ALA A 81 -10.71 -5.76 12.18
CA ALA A 81 -9.63 -5.23 11.36
C ALA A 81 -10.17 -4.44 10.15
N ALA A 82 -11.11 -5.03 9.41
CA ALA A 82 -11.73 -4.40 8.24
C ALA A 82 -12.46 -3.10 8.60
N GLU A 83 -13.27 -3.10 9.64
CA GLU A 83 -14.00 -1.92 10.11
C GLU A 83 -13.05 -0.85 10.65
N GLY A 84 -11.95 -1.25 11.33
CA GLY A 84 -10.91 -0.35 11.79
C GLY A 84 -10.25 0.41 10.64
N PHE A 85 -9.87 -0.29 9.59
CA PHE A 85 -9.35 0.32 8.39
C PHE A 85 -10.39 1.23 7.70
N CYS A 86 -11.62 0.77 7.54
CA CYS A 86 -12.70 1.54 6.89
C CYS A 86 -12.94 2.89 7.58
N ARG A 87 -12.84 2.95 8.91
CA ARG A 87 -12.99 4.20 9.68
C ARG A 87 -12.02 5.30 9.25
N LEU A 88 -10.84 4.96 8.76
CA LEU A 88 -9.88 5.95 8.24
C LEU A 88 -10.40 6.71 7.02
N LEU A 89 -11.35 6.13 6.28
CA LEU A 89 -11.95 6.71 5.08
C LEU A 89 -13.28 7.42 5.35
N GLU A 90 -13.84 7.27 6.56
CA GLU A 90 -15.12 7.88 6.92
C GLU A 90 -15.03 9.41 6.92
N GLY A 91 -16.04 10.05 6.34
CA GLY A 91 -16.13 11.51 6.25
C GLY A 91 -15.25 12.16 5.18
N ALA A 92 -14.29 11.44 4.59
CA ALA A 92 -13.49 11.98 3.50
C ALA A 92 -14.33 12.09 2.21
N GLU A 93 -14.27 13.22 1.53
CA GLU A 93 -14.97 13.43 0.26
C GLU A 93 -14.14 12.96 -0.93
N ARG A 94 -12.86 13.22 -0.90
CA ARG A 94 -11.91 12.89 -1.96
C ARG A 94 -10.71 12.13 -1.36
N PRO A 95 -10.91 10.90 -0.87
CA PRO A 95 -9.82 10.10 -0.29
C PRO A 95 -8.87 9.57 -1.37
N LEU A 96 -7.58 9.51 -1.02
CA LEU A 96 -6.53 8.83 -1.78
C LEU A 96 -5.97 7.69 -0.92
N LEU A 97 -6.02 6.47 -1.45
CA LEU A 97 -5.33 5.31 -0.89
C LEU A 97 -3.95 5.17 -1.52
N VAL A 98 -2.93 5.03 -0.69
CA VAL A 98 -1.54 4.90 -1.12
C VAL A 98 -0.89 3.71 -0.45
N ALA A 99 -0.11 2.94 -1.20
CA ALA A 99 0.80 1.93 -0.64
C ALA A 99 2.07 1.81 -1.49
N TYR A 100 3.09 1.18 -0.94
CA TYR A 100 4.28 0.79 -1.70
C TYR A 100 4.07 -0.61 -2.27
N ASN A 101 3.92 -0.71 -3.60
CA ASN A 101 3.38 -1.88 -4.30
C ASN A 101 1.87 -2.08 -4.10
N ALA A 102 1.12 -1.00 -4.27
CA ALA A 102 -0.30 -0.89 -3.93
C ALA A 102 -1.20 -1.99 -4.52
N GLN A 103 -0.84 -2.58 -5.67
CA GLN A 103 -1.58 -3.70 -6.23
C GLN A 103 -1.62 -4.91 -5.28
N PHE A 104 -0.53 -5.16 -4.54
CA PHE A 104 -0.44 -6.25 -3.58
C PHE A 104 -1.39 -6.01 -2.41
N ASP A 105 -1.24 -4.91 -1.72
CA ASP A 105 -2.00 -4.58 -0.51
C ASP A 105 -3.50 -4.41 -0.79
N LEU A 106 -3.84 -3.77 -1.91
CA LEU A 106 -5.24 -3.61 -2.32
C LEU A 106 -5.91 -4.94 -2.67
N ASN A 107 -5.17 -5.93 -3.19
CA ASN A 107 -5.73 -7.26 -3.40
C ASN A 107 -6.00 -7.97 -2.07
N PHE A 108 -5.05 -7.98 -1.15
CA PHE A 108 -5.25 -8.57 0.17
C PHE A 108 -6.40 -7.89 0.90
N LEU A 109 -6.43 -6.57 0.89
CA LEU A 109 -7.54 -5.80 1.46
C LEU A 109 -8.89 -6.15 0.79
N TYR A 110 -8.93 -6.30 -0.53
CA TYR A 110 -10.14 -6.74 -1.23
C TYR A 110 -10.64 -8.11 -0.74
N TYR A 111 -9.73 -9.09 -0.57
CA TYR A 111 -10.10 -10.42 -0.10
C TYR A 111 -10.51 -10.45 1.37
N LEU A 112 -10.00 -9.54 2.21
CA LEU A 112 -10.47 -9.32 3.56
C LEU A 112 -11.89 -8.71 3.58
N LEU A 113 -12.13 -7.66 2.80
CA LEU A 113 -13.38 -6.92 2.78
C LEU A 113 -14.54 -7.66 2.11
N LYS A 114 -14.25 -8.50 1.10
CA LYS A 114 -15.26 -9.15 0.26
C LYS A 114 -16.22 -10.05 1.03
N PRO A 115 -15.78 -11.00 1.87
CA PRO A 115 -16.68 -11.87 2.62
C PRO A 115 -17.50 -11.11 3.67
N LEU A 116 -17.04 -9.92 4.08
CA LEU A 116 -17.69 -9.07 5.05
C LEU A 116 -18.72 -8.10 4.43
N GLY A 117 -18.81 -8.06 3.09
CA GLY A 117 -19.71 -7.14 2.38
C GLY A 117 -19.22 -5.68 2.35
N LEU A 118 -17.96 -5.40 2.71
CA LEU A 118 -17.41 -4.05 2.88
C LEU A 118 -16.65 -3.52 1.65
N VAL A 119 -16.57 -4.26 0.56
CA VAL A 119 -15.80 -3.88 -0.65
C VAL A 119 -16.22 -2.52 -1.23
N SER A 120 -17.45 -2.07 -0.98
CA SER A 120 -17.94 -0.78 -1.49
C SER A 120 -17.09 0.41 -1.02
N VAL A 121 -16.38 0.29 0.10
CA VAL A 121 -15.47 1.33 0.61
C VAL A 121 -14.35 1.65 -0.38
N LEU A 122 -13.92 0.68 -1.19
CA LEU A 122 -12.87 0.84 -2.20
C LEU A 122 -13.36 1.51 -3.50
N ARG A 123 -14.65 1.87 -3.62
CA ARG A 123 -15.18 2.52 -4.83
C ARG A 123 -14.96 4.02 -4.86
N LYS A 124 -14.83 4.65 -3.69
CA LYS A 124 -14.70 6.10 -3.56
C LYS A 124 -13.27 6.61 -3.71
N PRO A 125 -12.26 5.96 -3.09
CA PRO A 125 -10.88 6.42 -3.17
C PRO A 125 -10.33 6.38 -4.61
N ARG A 126 -9.40 7.31 -4.87
CA ARG A 126 -8.40 7.15 -5.93
C ARG A 126 -7.20 6.41 -5.35
N PHE A 127 -6.29 5.99 -6.21
CA PHE A 127 -5.17 5.13 -5.82
C PHE A 127 -3.84 5.69 -6.32
N LEU A 128 -2.80 5.56 -5.50
CA LEU A 128 -1.42 5.86 -5.87
C LEU A 128 -0.50 4.72 -5.45
N ASP A 129 0.26 4.21 -6.40
CA ASP A 129 1.32 3.24 -6.14
C ASP A 129 2.68 3.94 -6.07
N ALA A 130 3.23 4.07 -4.87
CA ALA A 130 4.53 4.70 -4.66
C ALA A 130 5.67 3.94 -5.35
N LEU A 131 5.57 2.60 -5.47
CA LEU A 131 6.54 1.79 -6.20
C LEU A 131 6.57 2.13 -7.69
N THR A 132 5.42 2.38 -8.31
CA THR A 132 5.35 2.81 -9.71
C THR A 132 6.10 4.11 -9.93
N VAL A 133 5.93 5.10 -9.04
CA VAL A 133 6.67 6.38 -9.10
C VAL A 133 8.16 6.15 -8.92
N TYR A 134 8.55 5.35 -7.92
CA TYR A 134 9.96 5.07 -7.64
C TYR A 134 10.65 4.39 -8.82
N ARG A 135 10.00 3.40 -9.44
CA ARG A 135 10.53 2.69 -10.62
C ARG A 135 10.78 3.62 -11.82
N ASP A 136 9.98 4.66 -11.98
CA ASP A 136 10.18 5.64 -13.04
C ASP A 136 11.38 6.58 -12.77
N ARG A 137 11.86 6.64 -11.53
CA ARG A 137 12.90 7.58 -11.10
C ARG A 137 14.22 6.94 -10.75
N ARG A 138 14.24 5.65 -10.43
CA ARG A 138 15.45 4.95 -9.94
C ARG A 138 15.60 3.59 -10.61
N ASP A 139 16.87 3.17 -10.74
CA ASP A 139 17.22 1.83 -11.19
C ASP A 139 16.92 0.78 -10.12
N TYR A 140 16.85 -0.48 -10.55
CA TYR A 140 16.80 -1.62 -9.63
C TYR A 140 17.99 -1.58 -8.66
N PRO A 141 17.80 -1.93 -7.37
CA PRO A 141 16.66 -2.62 -6.79
C PRO A 141 15.49 -1.69 -6.35
N HIS A 142 14.27 -2.28 -6.19
CA HIS A 142 13.06 -1.51 -5.97
C HIS A 142 12.26 -1.94 -4.71
N LYS A 143 12.91 -2.48 -3.68
CA LYS A 143 12.27 -2.68 -2.37
C LYS A 143 12.09 -1.34 -1.66
N LEU A 144 11.18 -1.26 -0.68
CA LEU A 144 10.96 -0.04 0.10
C LEU A 144 12.25 0.43 0.79
N CYS A 145 13.03 -0.49 1.38
CA CYS A 145 14.33 -0.16 1.98
C CYS A 145 15.30 0.50 0.98
N ASN A 146 15.29 0.06 -0.28
CA ASN A 146 16.12 0.68 -1.31
C ASN A 146 15.65 2.10 -1.68
N ALA A 147 14.33 2.33 -1.67
CA ALA A 147 13.78 3.65 -1.90
C ALA A 147 14.12 4.61 -0.74
N ILE A 148 14.02 4.15 0.49
CA ILE A 148 14.44 4.87 1.71
C ILE A 148 15.91 5.29 1.59
N GLU A 149 16.79 4.35 1.27
CA GLU A 149 18.22 4.60 1.08
C GLU A 149 18.48 5.60 -0.06
N ALA A 150 17.86 5.40 -1.23
CA ALA A 150 18.05 6.22 -2.41
C ALA A 150 17.62 7.68 -2.22
N TYR A 151 16.66 7.94 -1.33
CA TYR A 151 16.20 9.28 -0.96
C TYR A 151 16.83 9.81 0.34
N GLY A 152 17.73 9.04 0.99
CA GLY A 152 18.43 9.45 2.20
C GLY A 152 17.51 9.67 3.41
N LEU A 153 16.44 8.89 3.51
CA LEU A 153 15.42 9.02 4.55
C LEU A 153 15.86 8.34 5.85
N THR A 154 16.76 8.97 6.58
CA THR A 154 17.35 8.41 7.82
C THR A 154 16.36 8.30 8.98
N GLU A 155 15.22 8.98 8.91
CA GLU A 155 14.14 8.96 9.91
C GLU A 155 13.11 7.84 9.61
N ALA A 156 13.20 7.20 8.44
CA ALA A 156 12.27 6.15 8.06
C ALA A 156 12.69 4.81 8.68
N GLU A 157 11.80 4.21 9.44
CA GLU A 157 11.93 2.83 9.90
C GLU A 157 11.30 1.88 8.87
N ASN A 158 12.05 0.88 8.42
CA ASN A 158 11.55 -0.25 7.63
C ASN A 158 11.81 -1.51 8.44
N SER A 159 10.90 -1.79 9.35
CA SER A 159 11.00 -2.87 10.34
C SER A 159 10.21 -4.12 9.93
N HIS A 160 9.59 -4.12 8.75
CA HIS A 160 8.57 -5.09 8.37
C HIS A 160 7.42 -5.14 9.39
N ARG A 161 7.01 -3.96 9.86
CA ARG A 161 5.80 -3.72 10.62
C ARG A 161 4.97 -2.75 9.81
N ALA A 162 3.73 -3.15 9.53
CA ALA A 162 2.89 -2.47 8.55
C ALA A 162 2.72 -0.96 8.81
N VAL A 163 2.62 -0.51 10.06
CA VAL A 163 2.47 0.93 10.35
C VAL A 163 3.76 1.71 10.11
N ASP A 164 4.93 1.09 10.36
CA ASP A 164 6.22 1.74 10.15
C ASP A 164 6.51 1.86 8.64
N ASP A 165 6.21 0.81 7.87
CA ASP A 165 6.35 0.81 6.42
C ASP A 165 5.36 1.79 5.75
N ALA A 166 4.14 1.94 6.31
CA ALA A 166 3.21 3.00 5.90
C ALA A 166 3.79 4.41 6.16
N ARG A 167 4.39 4.66 7.33
CA ARG A 167 5.06 5.94 7.65
C ARG A 167 6.28 6.19 6.78
N ALA A 168 7.10 5.18 6.55
CA ALA A 168 8.22 5.25 5.62
C ALA A 168 7.76 5.63 4.20
N THR A 169 6.63 5.09 3.76
CA THR A 169 6.01 5.43 2.47
C THR A 169 5.53 6.89 2.44
N VAL A 170 5.03 7.46 3.56
CA VAL A 170 4.69 8.91 3.64
C VAL A 170 5.94 9.75 3.39
N LEU A 171 7.02 9.50 4.12
CA LEU A 171 8.29 10.23 3.96
C LEU A 171 8.84 10.11 2.53
N LEU A 172 8.73 8.92 1.94
CA LEU A 172 9.13 8.69 0.56
C LEU A 172 8.30 9.52 -0.43
N LEU A 173 6.97 9.59 -0.26
CA LEU A 173 6.11 10.43 -1.10
C LEU A 173 6.48 11.91 -1.02
N GLU A 174 6.79 12.40 0.17
CA GLU A 174 7.23 13.78 0.38
C GLU A 174 8.56 14.07 -0.31
N ALA A 175 9.53 13.16 -0.18
CA ALA A 175 10.82 13.27 -0.84
C ALA A 175 10.68 13.20 -2.37
N MET A 176 9.86 12.28 -2.88
CA MET A 176 9.55 12.19 -4.31
C MET A 176 8.87 13.45 -4.83
N ALA A 177 7.95 14.05 -4.07
CA ALA A 177 7.31 15.30 -4.46
C ALA A 177 8.26 16.50 -4.40
N ALA A 178 9.19 16.51 -3.45
CA ALA A 178 10.24 17.53 -3.37
C ALA A 178 11.21 17.48 -4.54
N GLU A 179 11.54 16.26 -5.01
CA GLU A 179 12.36 16.07 -6.22
C GLU A 179 11.62 16.54 -7.48
N LYS A 180 10.36 16.12 -7.63
CA LYS A 180 9.48 16.50 -8.76
C LYS A 180 8.03 16.33 -8.36
N ASP A 181 7.27 17.42 -8.28
CA ASP A 181 5.85 17.40 -7.86
C ASP A 181 4.91 17.02 -9.01
N ASP A 182 5.08 15.81 -9.55
CA ASP A 182 4.26 15.23 -10.62
C ASP A 182 3.43 14.01 -10.17
N LEU A 183 3.33 13.76 -8.86
CA LEU A 183 2.62 12.62 -8.30
C LEU A 183 1.16 12.52 -8.77
N MET A 184 0.52 13.65 -9.03
CA MET A 184 -0.84 13.72 -9.58
C MET A 184 -0.99 12.98 -10.92
N ARG A 185 0.09 12.86 -11.70
CA ARG A 185 0.09 12.16 -12.99
C ARG A 185 0.09 10.64 -12.86
N TYR A 186 0.40 10.13 -11.68
CA TYR A 186 0.38 8.69 -11.37
C TYR A 186 -0.90 8.24 -10.67
N ILE A 187 -1.86 9.15 -10.44
CA ILE A 187 -3.12 8.77 -9.82
C ILE A 187 -3.89 7.80 -10.71
N ASP A 188 -4.25 6.64 -10.12
CA ASP A 188 -4.88 5.49 -10.78
C ASP A 188 -4.07 4.92 -11.96
N LEU A 189 -2.74 5.04 -11.90
CA LEU A 189 -1.82 4.46 -12.85
C LEU A 189 -0.83 3.53 -12.14
N PHE A 190 -0.93 2.23 -12.40
CA PHE A 190 -0.05 1.24 -11.82
C PHE A 190 0.87 0.64 -12.89
N GLY A 191 2.16 0.69 -12.62
CA GLY A 191 3.17 0.04 -13.44
C GLY A 191 3.13 -1.47 -13.25
N THR A 192 3.18 -2.21 -14.34
CA THR A 192 3.20 -3.67 -14.32
C THR A 192 4.51 -4.21 -14.90
N HIS A 193 4.83 -5.45 -14.56
CA HIS A 193 6.00 -6.10 -15.17
C HIS A 193 5.77 -6.29 -16.67
N PRO A 194 6.69 -5.85 -17.57
CA PRO A 194 6.47 -5.90 -19.02
C PRO A 194 6.18 -7.31 -19.56
N LYS A 195 6.81 -8.33 -18.97
CA LYS A 195 6.69 -9.73 -19.42
C LYS A 195 5.56 -10.48 -18.71
N TYR A 196 5.36 -10.24 -17.41
CA TYR A 196 4.46 -11.06 -16.59
C TYR A 196 3.14 -10.35 -16.26
N GLY A 197 3.03 -9.05 -16.58
CA GLY A 197 1.87 -8.26 -16.24
C GLY A 197 1.75 -8.02 -14.73
N MET A 198 0.53 -8.07 -14.23
CA MET A 198 0.20 -7.90 -12.81
C MET A 198 -0.40 -9.17 -12.22
N GLY A 199 -0.15 -9.41 -10.93
CA GLY A 199 -0.85 -10.44 -10.15
C GLY A 199 -2.20 -9.95 -9.61
N GLY A 200 -3.09 -10.89 -9.32
CA GLY A 200 -4.34 -10.63 -8.62
C GLY A 200 -5.43 -9.97 -9.47
N LYS A 201 -6.43 -9.41 -8.78
CA LYS A 201 -7.60 -8.80 -9.39
C LYS A 201 -7.31 -7.36 -9.84
N LYS A 202 -7.72 -7.02 -11.06
CA LYS A 202 -7.68 -5.64 -11.54
C LYS A 202 -8.71 -4.78 -10.81
N ILE A 203 -8.29 -3.58 -10.42
CA ILE A 203 -9.15 -2.53 -9.88
C ILE A 203 -9.69 -1.74 -11.07
N ALA A 204 -11.01 -1.62 -11.18
CA ALA A 204 -11.66 -1.09 -12.39
C ALA A 204 -11.31 0.38 -12.71
N SER A 205 -10.99 1.16 -11.67
CA SER A 205 -10.60 2.57 -11.81
C SER A 205 -9.12 2.78 -12.11
N VAL A 206 -8.30 1.70 -12.07
CA VAL A 206 -6.84 1.78 -12.25
C VAL A 206 -6.44 1.38 -13.67
N THR A 207 -5.62 2.19 -14.29
CA THR A 207 -4.93 1.88 -15.55
C THR A 207 -3.67 1.10 -15.24
N TYR A 208 -3.52 -0.07 -15.85
CA TYR A 208 -2.35 -0.92 -15.73
C TYR A 208 -1.50 -0.79 -16.98
N CYS A 209 -0.29 -0.28 -16.82
CA CYS A 209 0.62 -0.05 -17.93
C CYS A 209 1.92 -0.83 -17.74
N PRO A 210 2.39 -1.61 -18.74
CA PRO A 210 3.71 -2.22 -18.68
C PRO A 210 4.78 -1.16 -18.47
N GLN A 211 5.52 -1.28 -17.37
CA GLN A 211 6.54 -0.30 -17.00
C GLN A 211 7.92 -0.79 -17.49
N PRO A 212 8.49 -0.15 -18.53
CA PRO A 212 9.79 -0.55 -19.05
C PRO A 212 10.89 -0.24 -18.06
N TYR A 213 11.97 -1.01 -18.12
CA TYR A 213 13.18 -0.70 -17.34
C TYR A 213 13.91 0.54 -17.85
N ASP A 214 13.62 0.95 -19.08
CA ASP A 214 14.19 2.16 -19.70
C ASP A 214 13.33 3.38 -19.32
N ARG A 215 13.88 4.22 -18.44
CA ARG A 215 13.21 5.40 -17.87
C ARG A 215 13.35 6.68 -18.69
N ARG A 216 13.55 6.56 -20.00
CA ARG A 216 13.65 7.75 -20.87
C ARG A 216 12.37 8.58 -20.87
N VAL A 217 11.22 7.90 -20.61
CA VAL A 217 9.90 8.53 -20.63
C VAL A 217 9.14 8.06 -19.41
N PRO A 218 8.55 8.95 -18.59
CA PRO A 218 7.71 8.56 -17.47
C PRO A 218 6.50 7.73 -17.90
N LEU A 219 6.05 6.81 -17.05
CA LEU A 219 4.96 5.88 -17.35
C LEU A 219 3.67 6.59 -17.80
N TYR A 220 3.35 7.73 -17.21
CA TYR A 220 2.15 8.50 -17.55
C TYR A 220 2.20 9.09 -18.97
N GLU A 221 3.35 9.16 -19.61
CA GLU A 221 3.46 9.57 -21.01
C GLU A 221 3.24 8.39 -21.97
N LEU A 222 3.47 7.17 -21.50
CA LEU A 222 3.26 5.96 -22.30
C LEU A 222 1.77 5.56 -22.41
N THR A 223 0.92 6.01 -21.49
CA THR A 223 -0.52 5.66 -21.49
C THR A 223 -1.31 6.27 -22.63
N HIS A 224 -0.79 7.28 -23.30
CA HIS A 224 -1.44 7.93 -24.46
C HIS A 224 -1.20 7.21 -25.79
N THR A 225 -0.41 6.12 -25.79
CA THR A 225 -0.04 5.36 -26.99
C THR A 225 -0.73 4.00 -27.11
N MET A 226 -1.66 3.69 -26.20
CA MET A 226 -2.44 2.42 -26.22
C MET A 226 -3.88 2.62 -26.66
#